data_23a4defb9c05bb1441d9aa15a1dc7e8c
#
_entry.id   23a4defb9c05bb1441d9aa15a1dc7e8c
#
_cell.length_a   1.000
_cell.length_b   1.000
_cell.length_c   1.000
_cell.angle_alpha   90.00
_cell.angle_beta   90.00
_cell.angle_gamma   90.00
#
_symmetry.space_group_name_H-M   'P 1'
#
loop_
_entity.id
_entity.type
_entity.pdbx_description
1 polymer ?
#
loop_
_entity_poly.entity_id
_entity_poly.type
_entity_poly.pdbx_seq_one_letter_code
_entity_poly.pdbx_strand_id
1 'polypeptide(L)'
;MQRRAFLLSTSAALALPSATPAAEPLRVRLVTGGHNHDPELYQPFHGDPRFRTTVEPHPNAYRGNLVKAVDVLVQYDMVRTTDEATRTNLRAFAEAGKGIVILHHAICSFPDWPWWWQEVAGGLYLNQPFEGIGPSTFHHDENVEVTVAKQHPCTQGVSGFTIYDETYNKMWISPKVDVLLRTNHPKSDGPLMWVSPYAASRVVVLQLGHGREANTDPNWQRLVRNAIVFAGSKTS
;
A
#
# COMPACT_ATOMS: atom_id res chain seq x y z
N MET A 1 24.24 -12.47 -80.61
CA MET A 1 23.04 -12.33 -79.74
C MET A 1 23.43 -12.47 -78.30
N GLN A 2 23.60 -11.34 -77.57
CA GLN A 2 23.94 -11.36 -76.14
C GLN A 2 22.66 -11.18 -75.36
N ARG A 3 22.34 -12.15 -74.46
CA ARG A 3 21.21 -12.03 -73.51
C ARG A 3 21.72 -11.33 -72.26
N ARG A 4 21.14 -10.18 -71.96
CA ARG A 4 21.33 -9.46 -70.69
C ARG A 4 20.40 -10.06 -69.63
N ALA A 5 20.98 -10.61 -68.56
CA ALA A 5 20.23 -11.03 -67.37
C ALA A 5 19.98 -9.81 -66.48
N PHE A 6 18.71 -9.55 -66.14
CA PHE A 6 18.30 -8.56 -65.14
C PHE A 6 18.30 -9.23 -63.78
N LEU A 7 19.13 -8.75 -62.85
CA LEU A 7 19.10 -9.11 -61.44
C LEU A 7 18.08 -8.19 -60.72
N LEU A 8 16.97 -8.80 -60.29
CA LEU A 8 16.01 -8.16 -59.39
C LEU A 8 16.53 -8.30 -57.97
N SER A 9 17.00 -7.21 -57.37
CA SER A 9 17.32 -7.12 -55.93
C SER A 9 16.06 -6.86 -55.14
N THR A 10 15.61 -7.86 -54.36
CA THR A 10 14.54 -7.73 -53.38
C THR A 10 15.10 -7.13 -52.08
N SER A 11 14.77 -5.87 -51.82
CA SER A 11 15.07 -5.20 -50.50
C SER A 11 14.06 -5.70 -49.47
N ALA A 12 14.50 -6.55 -48.54
CA ALA A 12 13.71 -6.91 -47.36
C ALA A 12 13.69 -5.72 -46.38
N ALA A 13 12.56 -5.08 -46.23
CA ALA A 13 12.36 -4.08 -45.21
C ALA A 13 12.25 -4.76 -43.83
N LEU A 14 13.25 -4.57 -42.98
CA LEU A 14 13.20 -4.97 -41.58
C LEU A 14 12.19 -4.06 -40.85
N ALA A 15 11.02 -4.63 -40.50
CA ALA A 15 10.05 -3.98 -39.63
C ALA A 15 10.66 -3.88 -38.23
N LEU A 16 10.94 -2.68 -37.76
CA LEU A 16 11.32 -2.40 -36.36
C LEU A 16 10.11 -2.73 -35.46
N PRO A 17 10.30 -3.44 -34.35
CA PRO A 17 9.21 -3.68 -33.40
C PRO A 17 8.69 -2.33 -32.88
N SER A 18 7.38 -2.11 -33.00
CA SER A 18 6.71 -0.95 -32.42
C SER A 18 6.89 -0.99 -30.91
N ALA A 19 7.56 0.00 -30.34
CA ALA A 19 7.67 0.14 -28.90
C ALA A 19 6.26 0.30 -28.32
N THR A 20 5.85 -0.62 -27.46
CA THR A 20 4.61 -0.48 -26.68
C THR A 20 4.72 0.80 -25.86
N PRO A 21 3.74 1.72 -25.91
CA PRO A 21 3.78 2.92 -25.08
C PRO A 21 3.96 2.54 -23.62
N ALA A 22 4.91 3.18 -22.93
CA ALA A 22 5.07 2.99 -21.50
C ALA A 22 3.74 3.34 -20.80
N ALA A 23 3.32 2.51 -19.84
CA ALA A 23 2.11 2.78 -19.07
C ALA A 23 2.27 4.12 -18.32
N GLU A 24 1.20 4.93 -18.30
CA GLU A 24 1.19 6.18 -17.54
C GLU A 24 1.48 5.92 -16.05
N PRO A 25 2.33 6.73 -15.40
CA PRO A 25 2.63 6.56 -13.98
C PRO A 25 1.38 6.69 -13.11
N LEU A 26 1.27 5.83 -12.09
CA LEU A 26 0.21 5.95 -11.09
C LEU A 26 0.34 7.28 -10.32
N ARG A 27 -0.76 8.00 -10.20
CA ARG A 27 -0.84 9.19 -9.36
C ARG A 27 -1.04 8.76 -7.92
N VAL A 28 0.04 8.82 -7.14
CA VAL A 28 0.08 8.38 -5.74
C VAL A 28 -0.03 9.60 -4.84
N ARG A 29 -0.89 9.54 -3.82
CA ARG A 29 -0.91 10.52 -2.74
C ARG A 29 -0.48 9.85 -1.45
N LEU A 30 0.65 10.26 -0.89
CA LEU A 30 1.08 9.90 0.45
C LEU A 30 0.47 10.91 1.43
N VAL A 31 -0.33 10.40 2.36
CA VAL A 31 -0.96 11.19 3.41
C VAL A 31 -0.14 11.06 4.69
N THR A 32 0.20 12.19 5.30
CA THR A 32 0.96 12.28 6.55
C THR A 32 0.20 13.09 7.59
N GLY A 33 0.72 13.16 8.82
CA GLY A 33 0.18 13.98 9.90
C GLY A 33 -0.42 13.18 11.05
N GLY A 34 -0.59 13.85 12.19
CA GLY A 34 -1.09 13.24 13.42
C GLY A 34 -0.10 12.36 14.18
N HIS A 35 1.01 12.00 13.55
CA HIS A 35 2.15 11.31 14.13
C HIS A 35 3.44 11.79 13.45
N ASN A 36 4.55 11.80 14.19
CA ASN A 36 5.87 12.12 13.63
C ASN A 36 6.35 11.00 12.72
N HIS A 37 7.21 11.33 11.75
CA HIS A 37 7.87 10.38 10.87
C HIS A 37 9.24 10.89 10.45
N ASP A 38 10.11 9.97 10.09
CA ASP A 38 11.45 10.27 9.60
C ASP A 38 11.42 10.49 8.07
N PRO A 39 12.39 11.26 7.52
CA PRO A 39 12.49 11.50 6.07
C PRO A 39 12.64 10.23 5.23
N GLU A 40 13.13 9.14 5.82
CA GLU A 40 13.31 7.85 5.17
C GLU A 40 11.99 7.22 4.72
N LEU A 41 10.85 7.62 5.29
CA LEU A 41 9.50 7.27 4.82
C LEU A 41 9.33 7.55 3.32
N TYR A 42 10.00 8.57 2.78
CA TYR A 42 9.83 8.98 1.39
C TYR A 42 10.62 8.13 0.39
N GLN A 43 11.57 7.32 0.84
CA GLN A 43 12.46 6.54 -0.03
C GLN A 43 11.73 5.57 -0.99
N PRO A 44 10.66 4.84 -0.60
CA PRO A 44 9.94 3.98 -1.52
C PRO A 44 9.33 4.70 -2.72
N PHE A 45 9.04 6.00 -2.57
CA PHE A 45 8.36 6.81 -3.58
C PHE A 45 9.33 7.58 -4.47
N HIS A 46 10.58 7.76 -4.03
CA HIS A 46 11.56 8.58 -4.74
C HIS A 46 12.18 7.81 -5.92
N GLY A 47 12.20 8.47 -7.10
CA GLY A 47 12.89 7.95 -8.29
C GLY A 47 12.25 6.74 -8.97
N ASP A 48 11.12 6.25 -8.51
CA ASP A 48 10.40 5.15 -9.16
C ASP A 48 9.54 5.71 -10.31
N PRO A 49 9.86 5.39 -11.58
CA PRO A 49 9.15 5.93 -12.74
C PRO A 49 7.69 5.47 -12.85
N ARG A 50 7.30 4.45 -12.09
CA ARG A 50 5.92 3.95 -12.04
C ARG A 50 4.98 4.88 -11.27
N PHE A 51 5.54 5.82 -10.47
CA PHE A 51 4.77 6.67 -9.56
C PHE A 51 4.99 8.16 -9.86
N ARG A 52 3.90 8.91 -9.80
CA ARG A 52 3.90 10.37 -9.65
C ARG A 52 3.33 10.68 -8.28
N THR A 53 4.21 10.87 -7.30
CA THR A 53 3.83 11.00 -5.89
C THR A 53 3.67 12.45 -5.48
N THR A 54 2.57 12.75 -4.78
CA THR A 54 2.35 13.98 -4.00
C THR A 54 2.29 13.62 -2.52
N VAL A 55 2.79 14.50 -1.66
CA VAL A 55 2.72 14.33 -0.20
C VAL A 55 1.85 15.46 0.36
N GLU A 56 0.82 15.11 1.09
CA GLU A 56 -0.09 16.08 1.72
C GLU A 56 -0.45 15.63 3.13
N PRO A 57 -0.44 16.54 4.12
CA PRO A 57 -0.92 16.20 5.46
C PRO A 57 -2.46 16.16 5.49
N HIS A 58 -3.02 15.31 6.40
CA HIS A 58 -4.44 15.43 6.70
C HIS A 58 -4.75 16.77 7.41
N PRO A 59 -5.97 17.32 7.37
CA PRO A 59 -7.11 16.83 6.60
C PRO A 59 -7.07 17.22 5.13
N ASN A 60 -6.12 18.06 4.68
CA ASN A 60 -6.07 18.58 3.33
C ASN A 60 -5.94 17.46 2.27
N ALA A 61 -5.17 16.42 2.58
CA ALA A 61 -5.01 15.26 1.70
C ALA A 61 -6.34 14.61 1.29
N TYR A 62 -7.37 14.77 2.10
CA TYR A 62 -8.70 14.20 1.88
C TYR A 62 -9.70 15.18 1.28
N ARG A 63 -9.24 16.33 0.80
CA ARG A 63 -10.11 17.36 0.20
C ARG A 63 -10.11 17.32 -1.32
N GLY A 64 -11.14 17.93 -1.90
CA GLY A 64 -11.31 18.01 -3.35
C GLY A 64 -11.77 16.71 -4.00
N ASN A 65 -11.63 16.60 -5.31
CA ASN A 65 -12.05 15.43 -6.06
C ASN A 65 -10.93 14.38 -6.10
N LEU A 66 -10.84 13.55 -5.05
CA LEU A 66 -9.83 12.49 -4.92
C LEU A 66 -9.90 11.49 -6.08
N VAL A 67 -11.10 11.08 -6.47
CA VAL A 67 -11.32 10.09 -7.54
C VAL A 67 -10.68 10.53 -8.86
N LYS A 68 -10.77 11.83 -9.18
CA LYS A 68 -10.16 12.39 -10.40
C LYS A 68 -8.65 12.59 -10.25
N ALA A 69 -8.18 12.97 -9.07
CA ALA A 69 -6.80 13.41 -8.85
C ALA A 69 -5.81 12.28 -8.53
N VAL A 70 -6.28 11.18 -7.92
CA VAL A 70 -5.45 10.15 -7.32
C VAL A 70 -5.85 8.77 -7.84
N ASP A 71 -4.87 7.90 -8.06
CA ASP A 71 -5.09 6.49 -8.41
C ASP A 71 -4.86 5.58 -7.22
N VAL A 72 -3.85 5.91 -6.38
CA VAL A 72 -3.56 5.19 -5.14
C VAL A 72 -3.36 6.18 -4.00
N LEU A 73 -4.13 5.99 -2.93
CA LEU A 73 -3.97 6.69 -1.67
C LEU A 73 -3.11 5.83 -0.74
N VAL A 74 -2.00 6.37 -0.27
CA VAL A 74 -1.12 5.73 0.71
C VAL A 74 -1.23 6.51 2.01
N GLN A 75 -1.78 5.89 3.04
CA GLN A 75 -1.97 6.48 4.35
C GLN A 75 -0.78 6.15 5.26
N TYR A 76 -0.20 7.18 5.82
CA TYR A 76 0.79 7.15 6.91
C TYR A 76 0.47 8.27 7.90
N ASP A 77 -0.81 8.49 8.12
CA ASP A 77 -1.35 9.49 9.02
C ASP A 77 -2.09 8.84 10.19
N MET A 78 -2.26 9.56 11.27
CA MET A 78 -3.04 9.09 12.43
C MET A 78 -4.16 10.08 12.76
N VAL A 79 -5.36 9.80 12.26
CA VAL A 79 -6.56 10.64 12.44
C VAL A 79 -7.46 10.05 13.53
N ARG A 80 -7.59 10.76 14.63
CA ARG A 80 -8.39 10.30 15.79
C ARG A 80 -9.90 10.55 15.63
N THR A 81 -10.26 11.60 14.93
CA THR A 81 -11.67 11.98 14.70
C THR A 81 -11.88 12.37 13.25
N THR A 82 -12.90 11.80 12.64
CA THR A 82 -13.18 11.98 11.21
C THR A 82 -14.27 13.03 11.00
N ASP A 83 -13.99 14.05 10.19
CA ASP A 83 -15.03 14.98 9.72
C ASP A 83 -15.82 14.41 8.53
N GLU A 84 -17.01 14.97 8.29
CA GLU A 84 -17.91 14.49 7.25
C GLU A 84 -17.34 14.64 5.84
N ALA A 85 -16.57 15.69 5.56
CA ALA A 85 -15.95 15.88 4.25
C ALA A 85 -14.89 14.80 3.96
N THR A 86 -14.12 14.41 4.98
CA THR A 86 -13.17 13.29 4.89
C THR A 86 -13.92 11.98 4.64
N ARG A 87 -14.99 11.70 5.39
CA ARG A 87 -15.81 10.49 5.20
C ARG A 87 -16.40 10.41 3.79
N THR A 88 -17.00 11.49 3.33
CA THR A 88 -17.61 11.57 1.98
C THR A 88 -16.57 11.30 0.89
N ASN A 89 -15.42 11.97 0.94
CA ASN A 89 -14.41 11.84 -0.10
C ASN A 89 -13.70 10.48 -0.09
N LEU A 90 -13.38 9.93 1.08
CA LEU A 90 -12.80 8.59 1.20
C LEU A 90 -13.77 7.49 0.79
N ARG A 91 -15.05 7.64 1.14
CA ARG A 91 -16.08 6.70 0.69
C ARG A 91 -16.19 6.71 -0.83
N ALA A 92 -16.33 7.87 -1.45
CA ALA A 92 -16.38 8.00 -2.89
C ALA A 92 -15.11 7.44 -3.57
N PHE A 93 -13.94 7.63 -2.96
CA PHE A 93 -12.67 7.11 -3.46
C PHE A 93 -12.62 5.56 -3.43
N ALA A 94 -12.99 4.95 -2.31
CA ALA A 94 -13.03 3.51 -2.15
C ALA A 94 -14.09 2.86 -3.06
N GLU A 95 -15.30 3.43 -3.12
CA GLU A 95 -16.40 2.93 -3.96
C GLU A 95 -16.11 3.07 -5.47
N ALA A 96 -15.25 4.02 -5.86
CA ALA A 96 -14.79 4.18 -7.24
C ALA A 96 -13.70 3.18 -7.65
N GLY A 97 -13.35 2.21 -6.80
CA GLY A 97 -12.35 1.18 -7.11
C GLY A 97 -10.90 1.67 -7.12
N LYS A 98 -10.62 2.80 -6.45
CA LYS A 98 -9.28 3.36 -6.34
C LYS A 98 -8.44 2.63 -5.29
N GLY A 99 -7.13 2.51 -5.55
CA GLY A 99 -6.21 1.77 -4.67
C GLY A 99 -5.97 2.44 -3.32
N ILE A 100 -5.91 1.64 -2.26
CA ILE A 100 -5.64 2.13 -0.90
C ILE A 100 -4.53 1.28 -0.28
N VAL A 101 -3.52 1.95 0.28
CA VAL A 101 -2.44 1.32 1.06
C VAL A 101 -2.41 1.98 2.42
N ILE A 102 -2.53 1.19 3.48
CA ILE A 102 -2.53 1.65 4.88
C ILE A 102 -1.23 1.17 5.50
N LEU A 103 -0.35 2.11 5.87
CA LEU A 103 0.97 1.83 6.41
C LEU A 103 1.02 2.11 7.91
N HIS A 104 1.58 1.16 8.64
CA HIS A 104 1.96 1.26 10.04
C HIS A 104 0.84 1.86 10.92
N HIS A 105 1.12 2.97 11.61
CA HIS A 105 0.17 3.62 12.53
C HIS A 105 -1.09 4.20 11.86
N ALA A 106 -1.15 4.23 10.52
CA ALA A 106 -2.39 4.60 9.85
C ALA A 106 -3.54 3.62 10.13
N ILE A 107 -3.25 2.38 10.62
CA ILE A 107 -4.27 1.45 11.12
C ILE A 107 -4.96 1.94 12.41
N CYS A 108 -4.43 2.99 13.08
CA CYS A 108 -5.06 3.64 14.21
C CYS A 108 -6.07 4.71 13.80
N SER A 109 -6.17 5.03 12.50
CA SER A 109 -6.99 6.13 11.98
C SER A 109 -8.46 5.77 11.93
N PHE A 110 -9.30 6.79 12.12
CA PHE A 110 -10.74 6.74 11.99
C PHE A 110 -11.46 5.76 12.94
N PRO A 111 -11.08 5.68 14.24
CA PRO A 111 -11.73 4.75 15.18
C PRO A 111 -13.22 5.06 15.38
N ASP A 112 -13.63 6.31 15.12
CA ASP A 112 -14.99 6.79 15.16
C ASP A 112 -15.82 6.48 13.89
N TRP A 113 -15.25 5.72 12.95
CA TRP A 113 -15.89 5.37 11.69
C TRP A 113 -15.83 3.86 11.37
N PRO A 114 -16.73 3.03 11.97
CA PRO A 114 -16.74 1.57 11.85
C PRO A 114 -16.69 1.04 10.40
N TRP A 115 -17.42 1.67 9.49
CA TRP A 115 -17.36 1.28 8.07
C TRP A 115 -15.95 1.26 7.52
N TRP A 116 -15.09 2.22 7.90
CA TRP A 116 -13.72 2.27 7.41
C TRP A 116 -12.88 1.09 7.89
N TRP A 117 -12.84 0.85 9.18
CA TRP A 117 -11.94 -0.16 9.71
C TRP A 117 -12.50 -1.58 9.63
N GLN A 118 -13.84 -1.77 9.69
CA GLN A 118 -14.45 -3.09 9.56
C GLN A 118 -14.56 -3.56 8.11
N GLU A 119 -15.02 -2.69 7.21
CA GLU A 119 -15.28 -3.07 5.82
C GLU A 119 -14.07 -2.77 4.92
N VAL A 120 -13.48 -1.57 5.00
CA VAL A 120 -12.43 -1.15 4.06
C VAL A 120 -11.05 -1.64 4.47
N ALA A 121 -10.58 -1.35 5.69
CA ALA A 121 -9.24 -1.74 6.15
C ALA A 121 -9.15 -3.21 6.57
N GLY A 122 -10.21 -3.74 7.16
CA GLY A 122 -10.21 -5.07 7.76
C GLY A 122 -9.35 -5.16 9.01
N GLY A 123 -9.13 -4.04 9.71
CA GLY A 123 -8.34 -3.98 10.94
C GLY A 123 -8.39 -2.61 11.61
N LEU A 124 -8.16 -2.61 12.93
CA LEU A 124 -8.04 -1.40 13.75
C LEU A 124 -7.15 -1.65 14.97
N TYR A 125 -6.26 -0.70 15.24
CA TYR A 125 -5.63 -0.58 16.56
C TYR A 125 -6.66 0.01 17.54
N LEU A 126 -7.09 -0.79 18.51
CA LEU A 126 -8.17 -0.45 19.44
C LEU A 126 -7.68 0.47 20.55
N ASN A 127 -8.23 1.67 20.65
CA ASN A 127 -8.01 2.54 21.82
C ASN A 127 -8.94 2.19 22.99
N GLN A 128 -10.02 1.46 22.74
CA GLN A 128 -11.01 0.99 23.71
C GLN A 128 -11.34 -0.47 23.43
N PRO A 129 -11.80 -1.25 24.42
CA PRO A 129 -12.22 -2.62 24.19
C PRO A 129 -13.32 -2.75 23.13
N PHE A 130 -13.20 -3.77 22.28
CA PHE A 130 -14.20 -4.11 21.28
C PHE A 130 -14.29 -5.64 21.11
N GLU A 131 -15.52 -6.20 21.10
CA GLU A 131 -15.78 -7.65 20.91
C GLU A 131 -14.95 -8.56 21.82
N GLY A 132 -14.74 -8.18 23.08
CA GLY A 132 -13.95 -8.98 24.04
C GLY A 132 -12.44 -8.82 23.90
N ILE A 133 -11.96 -8.07 22.90
CA ILE A 133 -10.53 -7.71 22.76
C ILE A 133 -10.30 -6.44 23.59
N GLY A 134 -9.31 -6.49 24.49
CA GLY A 134 -8.91 -5.33 25.30
C GLY A 134 -8.20 -4.27 24.44
N PRO A 135 -7.87 -3.08 25.00
CA PRO A 135 -7.15 -2.07 24.22
C PRO A 135 -5.87 -2.64 23.63
N SER A 136 -5.57 -2.25 22.39
CA SER A 136 -4.32 -2.61 21.71
C SER A 136 -3.12 -2.04 22.45
N THR A 137 -2.00 -2.73 22.33
CA THR A 137 -0.70 -2.28 22.86
C THR A 137 0.32 -2.26 21.74
N PHE A 138 1.34 -1.43 21.89
CA PHE A 138 2.49 -1.38 20.99
C PHE A 138 3.78 -1.62 21.77
N HIS A 139 4.80 -2.07 21.07
CA HIS A 139 6.13 -2.28 21.63
C HIS A 139 7.17 -1.83 20.61
N HIS A 140 7.94 -0.81 20.99
CA HIS A 140 9.08 -0.31 20.19
C HIS A 140 10.28 -1.25 20.27
N ASP A 141 11.21 -1.05 19.37
CA ASP A 141 12.57 -1.58 19.42
C ASP A 141 12.63 -3.12 19.41
N GLU A 142 11.77 -3.73 18.60
CA GLU A 142 11.68 -5.19 18.50
C GLU A 142 12.35 -5.71 17.21
N ASN A 143 13.07 -6.85 17.35
CA ASN A 143 13.56 -7.58 16.18
C ASN A 143 12.48 -8.56 15.71
N VAL A 144 11.80 -8.21 14.64
CA VAL A 144 10.63 -8.93 14.13
C VAL A 144 11.04 -9.88 13.01
N GLU A 145 10.97 -11.20 13.24
CA GLU A 145 11.08 -12.19 12.17
C GLU A 145 9.81 -12.18 11.34
N VAL A 146 9.96 -11.86 10.05
CA VAL A 146 8.86 -11.79 9.09
C VAL A 146 8.88 -13.02 8.21
N THR A 147 7.74 -13.71 8.10
CA THR A 147 7.54 -14.83 7.19
C THR A 147 6.51 -14.49 6.12
N VAL A 148 6.79 -14.95 4.89
CA VAL A 148 5.82 -14.83 3.78
C VAL A 148 4.81 -15.97 3.93
N ALA A 149 3.60 -15.61 4.36
CA ALA A 149 2.50 -16.56 4.55
C ALA A 149 1.85 -16.97 3.21
N LYS A 150 1.91 -16.09 2.21
CA LYS A 150 1.30 -16.32 0.89
C LYS A 150 2.10 -15.61 -0.20
N GLN A 151 2.32 -16.32 -1.32
CA GLN A 151 2.84 -15.72 -2.55
C GLN A 151 1.75 -14.84 -3.19
N HIS A 152 2.07 -13.58 -3.38
CA HIS A 152 1.13 -12.56 -3.88
C HIS A 152 1.92 -11.46 -4.61
N PRO A 153 1.32 -10.71 -5.55
CA PRO A 153 2.01 -9.56 -6.16
C PRO A 153 2.63 -8.59 -5.14
N CYS A 154 2.00 -8.37 -3.98
CA CYS A 154 2.54 -7.53 -2.92
C CYS A 154 3.81 -8.11 -2.27
N THR A 155 4.00 -9.43 -2.25
CA THR A 155 5.17 -10.10 -1.66
C THR A 155 6.21 -10.53 -2.69
N GLN A 156 6.04 -10.14 -3.96
CA GLN A 156 6.94 -10.52 -5.03
C GLN A 156 8.39 -10.03 -4.76
N GLY A 157 9.33 -10.98 -4.84
CA GLY A 157 10.76 -10.71 -4.62
C GLY A 157 11.13 -10.46 -3.15
N VAL A 158 10.24 -10.80 -2.21
CA VAL A 158 10.49 -10.80 -0.77
C VAL A 158 10.48 -12.25 -0.28
N SER A 159 11.48 -12.63 0.48
CA SER A 159 11.54 -13.86 1.27
C SER A 159 11.39 -13.52 2.76
N GLY A 160 11.51 -14.52 3.65
CA GLY A 160 11.57 -14.25 5.09
C GLY A 160 12.77 -13.34 5.43
N PHE A 161 12.58 -12.39 6.33
CA PHE A 161 13.60 -11.43 6.77
C PHE A 161 13.38 -11.03 8.23
N THR A 162 14.37 -10.40 8.85
CA THR A 162 14.23 -9.76 10.15
C THR A 162 14.28 -8.26 9.97
N ILE A 163 13.39 -7.54 10.64
CA ILE A 163 13.32 -6.08 10.65
C ILE A 163 13.30 -5.56 12.09
N TYR A 164 14.01 -4.46 12.33
CA TYR A 164 13.91 -3.73 13.58
C TYR A 164 12.77 -2.72 13.49
N ASP A 165 11.71 -2.93 14.28
CA ASP A 165 10.46 -2.20 14.10
C ASP A 165 9.62 -2.17 15.39
N GLU A 166 8.45 -1.60 15.30
CA GLU A 166 7.41 -1.63 16.33
C GLU A 166 6.42 -2.77 16.05
N THR A 167 5.92 -3.41 17.11
CA THR A 167 4.87 -4.42 17.01
C THR A 167 3.57 -3.94 17.65
N TYR A 168 2.43 -4.41 17.11
CA TYR A 168 1.10 -4.20 17.68
C TYR A 168 0.51 -5.52 18.16
N ASN A 169 -0.20 -5.45 19.29
CA ASN A 169 -0.86 -6.57 19.90
C ASN A 169 -2.29 -6.19 20.34
N LYS A 170 -3.20 -7.15 20.32
CA LYS A 170 -4.63 -6.98 20.64
C LYS A 170 -5.36 -6.03 19.67
N MET A 171 -4.96 -6.02 18.40
CA MET A 171 -5.74 -5.35 17.36
C MET A 171 -7.01 -6.15 17.06
N TRP A 172 -8.05 -5.43 16.62
CA TRP A 172 -9.13 -6.10 15.91
C TRP A 172 -8.70 -6.30 14.45
N ILE A 173 -8.69 -7.54 13.99
CA ILE A 173 -8.38 -7.91 12.61
C ILE A 173 -9.50 -8.83 12.13
N SER A 174 -10.13 -8.49 11.01
CA SER A 174 -11.21 -9.27 10.42
C SER A 174 -10.71 -10.68 10.05
N PRO A 175 -11.45 -11.73 10.40
CA PRO A 175 -11.10 -13.10 10.00
C PRO A 175 -11.17 -13.33 8.48
N LYS A 176 -11.71 -12.39 7.72
CA LYS A 176 -11.86 -12.46 6.27
C LYS A 176 -10.68 -11.88 5.49
N VAL A 177 -9.70 -11.26 6.15
CA VAL A 177 -8.52 -10.69 5.46
C VAL A 177 -7.64 -11.78 4.87
N ASP A 178 -7.04 -11.51 3.72
CA ASP A 178 -6.08 -12.40 3.09
C ASP A 178 -4.65 -12.05 3.58
N VAL A 179 -4.15 -12.80 4.55
CA VAL A 179 -2.88 -12.52 5.22
C VAL A 179 -1.70 -12.91 4.33
N LEU A 180 -0.82 -11.96 4.05
CA LEU A 180 0.35 -12.10 3.18
C LEU A 180 1.67 -12.27 3.96
N LEU A 181 1.83 -11.55 5.07
CA LEU A 181 3.00 -11.65 5.95
C LEU A 181 2.56 -11.93 7.37
N ARG A 182 3.39 -12.71 8.09
CA ARG A 182 3.19 -13.05 9.50
C ARG A 182 4.48 -12.98 10.29
N THR A 183 4.31 -12.89 11.60
CA THR A 183 5.36 -13.15 12.59
C THR A 183 4.81 -14.05 13.70
N ASN A 184 5.73 -14.71 14.40
CA ASN A 184 5.45 -15.42 15.66
C ASN A 184 5.99 -14.62 16.86
N HIS A 185 6.27 -13.34 16.69
CA HIS A 185 6.78 -12.49 17.76
C HIS A 185 5.77 -12.40 18.91
N PRO A 186 6.19 -12.64 20.19
CA PRO A 186 5.28 -12.76 21.33
C PRO A 186 4.50 -11.47 21.67
N LYS A 187 4.97 -10.33 21.15
CA LYS A 187 4.33 -9.02 21.33
C LYS A 187 3.57 -8.56 20.07
N SER A 188 3.13 -9.49 19.22
CA SER A 188 2.37 -9.21 18.00
C SER A 188 1.18 -10.16 17.88
N ASP A 189 0.11 -9.74 17.22
CA ASP A 189 -1.04 -10.59 16.89
C ASP A 189 -0.75 -11.58 15.75
N GLY A 190 0.40 -11.47 15.13
CA GLY A 190 0.87 -12.34 14.05
C GLY A 190 0.70 -11.78 12.64
N PRO A 191 -0.46 -11.37 12.15
CA PRO A 191 -0.58 -10.74 10.83
C PRO A 191 0.17 -9.41 10.76
N LEU A 192 1.05 -9.26 9.76
CA LEU A 192 1.85 -8.05 9.53
C LEU A 192 1.45 -7.34 8.22
N MET A 193 0.95 -8.10 7.24
CA MET A 193 0.44 -7.54 5.98
C MET A 193 -0.76 -8.35 5.52
N TRP A 194 -1.77 -7.67 5.01
CA TRP A 194 -2.95 -8.32 4.44
C TRP A 194 -3.60 -7.52 3.33
N VAL A 195 -4.38 -8.22 2.50
CA VAL A 195 -5.35 -7.62 1.59
C VAL A 195 -6.73 -7.68 2.25
N SER A 196 -7.43 -6.57 2.28
CA SER A 196 -8.80 -6.50 2.78
C SER A 196 -9.77 -7.23 1.86
N PRO A 197 -10.86 -7.81 2.39
CA PRO A 197 -11.92 -8.41 1.59
C PRO A 197 -12.84 -7.39 0.92
N TYR A 198 -12.60 -6.09 1.04
CA TYR A 198 -13.41 -5.03 0.47
C TYR A 198 -13.51 -5.14 -1.06
N ALA A 199 -14.72 -5.44 -1.56
CA ALA A 199 -14.89 -5.85 -2.96
C ALA A 199 -14.74 -4.71 -3.97
N ALA A 200 -15.07 -3.46 -3.58
CA ALA A 200 -15.06 -2.36 -4.53
C ALA A 200 -13.65 -1.82 -4.85
N SER A 201 -12.67 -2.04 -3.97
CA SER A 201 -11.33 -1.45 -4.06
C SER A 201 -10.26 -2.43 -3.57
N ARG A 202 -9.05 -2.34 -4.12
CA ARG A 202 -7.90 -3.08 -3.58
C ARG A 202 -7.30 -2.31 -2.43
N VAL A 203 -7.43 -2.87 -1.23
CA VAL A 203 -6.92 -2.28 -0.01
C VAL A 203 -5.86 -3.19 0.58
N VAL A 204 -4.67 -2.65 0.80
CA VAL A 204 -3.53 -3.36 1.40
C VAL A 204 -3.16 -2.68 2.71
N VAL A 205 -3.01 -3.46 3.76
CA VAL A 205 -2.50 -3.00 5.04
C VAL A 205 -1.13 -3.62 5.29
N LEU A 206 -0.16 -2.80 5.68
CA LEU A 206 1.18 -3.21 6.10
C LEU A 206 1.47 -2.58 7.46
N GLN A 207 1.49 -3.40 8.50
CA GLN A 207 1.70 -2.95 9.88
C GLN A 207 3.12 -2.43 10.12
N LEU A 208 4.13 -2.97 9.43
CA LEU A 208 5.52 -2.58 9.56
C LEU A 208 5.76 -1.14 9.07
N GLY A 209 6.80 -0.48 9.63
CA GLY A 209 7.26 0.82 9.13
C GLY A 209 7.40 1.92 10.17
N HIS A 210 7.68 1.58 11.45
CA HIS A 210 7.96 2.57 12.47
C HIS A 210 9.40 3.07 12.39
N GLY A 211 9.55 4.36 12.10
CA GLY A 211 10.83 5.03 12.20
C GLY A 211 11.84 4.70 11.10
N ARG A 212 13.02 5.24 11.28
CA ARG A 212 14.09 5.25 10.29
C ARG A 212 14.59 3.86 9.91
N GLU A 213 14.82 3.01 10.91
CA GLU A 213 15.39 1.67 10.71
C GLU A 213 14.48 0.83 9.82
N ALA A 214 13.18 0.80 10.11
CA ALA A 214 12.20 0.09 9.31
C ALA A 214 12.05 0.71 7.92
N ASN A 215 12.02 2.04 7.81
CA ASN A 215 11.83 2.73 6.53
C ASN A 215 13.04 2.60 5.59
N THR A 216 14.24 2.31 6.12
CA THR A 216 15.45 2.03 5.31
C THR A 216 15.59 0.56 4.92
N ASP A 217 14.81 -0.36 5.51
CA ASP A 217 14.86 -1.77 5.16
C ASP A 217 14.43 -2.01 3.70
N PRO A 218 15.27 -2.67 2.88
CA PRO A 218 15.00 -2.86 1.45
C PRO A 218 13.78 -3.75 1.18
N ASN A 219 13.44 -4.68 2.09
CA ASN A 219 12.24 -5.52 1.95
C ASN A 219 10.99 -4.70 2.24
N TRP A 220 11.01 -3.87 3.31
CA TRP A 220 9.91 -2.96 3.59
C TRP A 220 9.64 -2.02 2.42
N GLN A 221 10.67 -1.38 1.87
CA GLN A 221 10.52 -0.51 0.70
C GLN A 221 9.96 -1.25 -0.51
N ARG A 222 10.38 -2.49 -0.74
CA ARG A 222 9.85 -3.34 -1.81
C ARG A 222 8.38 -3.67 -1.58
N LEU A 223 8.00 -4.02 -0.36
CA LEU A 223 6.62 -4.30 0.02
C LEU A 223 5.72 -3.08 -0.22
N VAL A 224 6.15 -1.88 0.16
CA VAL A 224 5.41 -0.63 -0.09
C VAL A 224 5.21 -0.41 -1.59
N ARG A 225 6.29 -0.50 -2.40
CA ARG A 225 6.19 -0.35 -3.87
C ARG A 225 5.26 -1.39 -4.50
N ASN A 226 5.38 -2.63 -4.09
CA ASN A 226 4.53 -3.71 -4.59
C ASN A 226 3.05 -3.49 -4.22
N ALA A 227 2.78 -3.06 -2.97
CA ALA A 227 1.43 -2.75 -2.50
C ALA A 227 0.80 -1.63 -3.34
N ILE A 228 1.55 -0.56 -3.66
CA ILE A 228 1.09 0.54 -4.50
C ILE A 228 0.75 0.04 -5.92
N VAL A 229 1.64 -0.75 -6.53
CA VAL A 229 1.40 -1.30 -7.88
C VAL A 229 0.19 -2.22 -7.90
N PHE A 230 0.06 -3.10 -6.90
CA PHE A 230 -1.09 -3.99 -6.79
C PHE A 230 -2.40 -3.21 -6.58
N ALA A 231 -2.39 -2.25 -5.65
CA ALA A 231 -3.58 -1.45 -5.36
C ALA A 231 -4.01 -0.60 -6.57
N GLY A 232 -3.05 -0.05 -7.31
CA GLY A 232 -3.30 0.79 -8.50
C GLY A 232 -3.63 0.03 -9.78
N SER A 233 -3.44 -1.31 -9.82
CA SER A 233 -3.82 -2.09 -10.99
C SER A 233 -5.35 -2.22 -11.06
N LYS A 234 -5.91 -2.09 -12.28
CA LYS A 234 -7.36 -2.21 -12.49
C LYS A 234 -7.85 -3.59 -12.02
N THR A 235 -8.97 -3.62 -11.33
CA THR A 235 -9.74 -4.86 -11.15
C THR A 235 -10.23 -5.30 -12.53
N SER A 236 -9.74 -6.44 -12.98
CA SER A 236 -10.24 -7.10 -14.21
C SER A 236 -11.63 -7.65 -13.99
#